data_f87c21eff6757ce81fe4d8979224d86a
#
_entry.id   f87c21eff6757ce81fe4d8979224d86a
#
_cell.length_a   1.000
_cell.length_b   1.000
_cell.length_c   1.000
_cell.angle_alpha   90.00
_cell.angle_beta   90.00
_cell.angle_gamma   90.00
#
_symmetry.space_group_name_H-M   'P 1'
#
loop_
_entity.id
_entity.type
_entity.pdbx_description
1 polymer ?
#
loop_
_entity_poly.entity_id
_entity_poly.type
_entity_poly.pdbx_seq_one_letter_code
_entity_poly.pdbx_strand_id
1 'polypeptide(L)'
;LYTILWIFILTLLPYVGFFIYLFFGLTFKKKRVANKIYKIKKLRSRKDVTNSDKKELRRWKGLITYLEMSTDNHISANNNIEPYFTGKEFFENLKKEIKNAREVINMEYFVFKFDNIGKEIADLLIEKAKEGLEVNLIIDGVNTSNFRLKRYFKDTGVNLYFFFKTYIPLFNIRLNYRDHRKLTIIDNKVAFVGGMNIGDEYLGKGKIGYWRDTSVKVFGDVVATFEKEFYFALSIVKNKFLKDEKLPVEPTLKYEEEKSIYMQLISSGPNYEFPVIRDNHIKLIQEAKKSVFIQTPYFVPDDLLLDTLKTAILSGIDVKIMIPNKADHLFIYWVNQYYIADLLRLGANIYRYENGFIHSKTLLIDEEVISVGTCNLDYRSFYLNFEVNLNVYNKEVANAFKVQYYKDIAISKKLTFNDFAKRSIFTKIKESVFRLLSPVL
;
A
#
# COMPACT_ATOMS: atom_id res chain seq x y z
N LEU A 1 -10.45 18.96 -10.70
CA LEU A 1 -9.58 19.54 -9.66
C LEU A 1 -8.15 19.75 -10.17
N TYR A 2 -7.52 18.74 -10.76
CA TYR A 2 -6.15 18.79 -11.31
C TYR A 2 -5.94 19.93 -12.33
N THR A 3 -6.88 20.11 -13.25
CA THR A 3 -6.85 21.19 -14.26
C THR A 3 -6.97 22.56 -13.59
N ILE A 4 -7.85 22.72 -12.63
CA ILE A 4 -8.06 23.96 -11.88
C ILE A 4 -6.80 24.34 -11.10
N LEU A 5 -6.15 23.38 -10.44
CA LEU A 5 -4.88 23.59 -9.76
C LEU A 5 -3.82 24.17 -10.70
N TRP A 6 -3.67 23.59 -11.90
CA TRP A 6 -2.68 24.06 -12.86
C TRP A 6 -3.01 25.42 -13.45
N ILE A 7 -4.28 25.70 -13.74
CA ILE A 7 -4.71 27.04 -14.16
C ILE A 7 -4.35 28.06 -13.07
N PHE A 8 -4.65 27.76 -11.81
CA PHE A 8 -4.33 28.64 -10.68
C PHE A 8 -2.81 28.89 -10.53
N ILE A 9 -1.99 27.84 -10.58
CA ILE A 9 -0.53 27.95 -10.48
C ILE A 9 0.05 28.75 -11.64
N LEU A 10 -0.40 28.46 -12.88
CA LEU A 10 0.09 29.14 -14.08
C LEU A 10 -0.35 30.62 -14.14
N THR A 11 -1.49 30.96 -13.55
CA THR A 11 -1.97 32.34 -13.49
C THR A 11 -1.25 33.15 -12.43
N LEU A 12 -1.05 32.59 -11.22
CA LEU A 12 -0.39 33.30 -10.12
C LEU A 12 1.13 33.38 -10.29
N LEU A 13 1.74 32.36 -10.85
CA LEU A 13 3.19 32.25 -10.98
C LEU A 13 3.56 31.81 -12.41
N PRO A 14 3.35 32.62 -13.45
CA PRO A 14 3.40 32.20 -14.84
C PRO A 14 4.73 31.55 -15.22
N TYR A 15 5.87 32.13 -14.85
CA TYR A 15 7.18 31.58 -15.19
C TYR A 15 7.56 30.39 -14.34
N VAL A 16 7.47 30.49 -13.00
CA VAL A 16 7.80 29.42 -12.07
C VAL A 16 6.79 28.28 -12.21
N GLY A 17 5.50 28.63 -12.33
CA GLY A 17 4.41 27.67 -12.54
C GLY A 17 4.55 26.88 -13.82
N PHE A 18 5.02 27.52 -14.91
CA PHE A 18 5.30 26.83 -16.17
C PHE A 18 6.41 25.78 -16.01
N PHE A 19 7.51 26.11 -15.32
CA PHE A 19 8.55 25.13 -15.03
C PHE A 19 8.02 24.01 -14.14
N ILE A 20 7.27 24.30 -13.08
CA ILE A 20 6.64 23.29 -12.24
C ILE A 20 5.69 22.42 -13.06
N TYR A 21 4.88 23.01 -13.96
CA TYR A 21 3.97 22.28 -14.84
C TYR A 21 4.70 21.32 -15.79
N LEU A 22 5.84 21.70 -16.33
CA LEU A 22 6.64 20.81 -17.19
C LEU A 22 7.09 19.53 -16.46
N PHE A 23 7.30 19.61 -15.13
CA PHE A 23 7.78 18.49 -14.34
C PHE A 23 6.63 17.66 -13.73
N PHE A 24 5.57 18.31 -13.28
CA PHE A 24 4.50 17.67 -12.51
C PHE A 24 3.17 17.61 -13.26
N GLY A 25 2.93 18.51 -14.23
CA GLY A 25 1.65 18.66 -14.93
C GLY A 25 1.47 17.81 -16.18
N LEU A 26 2.56 17.39 -16.84
CA LEU A 26 2.47 16.72 -18.13
C LEU A 26 2.17 15.24 -18.00
N THR A 27 0.90 14.89 -18.11
CA THR A 27 0.40 13.48 -18.19
C THR A 27 0.90 12.73 -19.44
N PHE A 28 1.25 13.43 -20.52
CA PHE A 28 1.78 12.81 -21.75
C PHE A 28 3.11 12.06 -21.54
N LYS A 29 3.93 12.50 -20.59
CA LYS A 29 5.17 11.80 -20.26
C LYS A 29 4.93 10.51 -19.46
N LYS A 30 3.80 10.35 -18.77
CA LYS A 30 3.44 9.09 -18.07
C LYS A 30 3.43 7.91 -19.02
N LYS A 31 2.69 8.02 -20.14
CA LYS A 31 2.62 6.97 -21.17
C LYS A 31 3.98 6.67 -21.81
N ARG A 32 4.81 7.69 -22.04
CA ARG A 32 6.12 7.54 -22.67
C ARG A 32 7.17 6.93 -21.74
N VAL A 33 7.14 7.29 -20.45
CA VAL A 33 8.00 6.70 -19.42
C VAL A 33 7.54 5.28 -19.11
N ALA A 34 6.25 5.07 -18.96
CA ALA A 34 5.68 3.74 -18.80
C ALA A 34 6.02 2.83 -20.01
N ASN A 35 5.79 3.28 -21.25
CA ASN A 35 6.09 2.50 -22.45
C ASN A 35 7.59 2.27 -22.68
N LYS A 36 8.46 3.18 -22.24
CA LYS A 36 9.92 3.06 -22.40
C LYS A 36 10.56 2.18 -21.32
N ILE A 37 9.96 2.16 -20.12
CA ILE A 37 10.46 1.39 -18.98
C ILE A 37 9.72 0.05 -18.87
N TYR A 38 8.46 0.00 -19.30
CA TYR A 38 7.58 -1.15 -19.15
C TYR A 38 6.92 -1.50 -20.48
N LYS A 39 7.02 -2.73 -20.93
CA LYS A 39 6.01 -3.28 -21.84
C LYS A 39 4.71 -3.25 -21.07
N ILE A 40 3.75 -2.40 -21.46
CA ILE A 40 2.39 -2.44 -20.93
C ILE A 40 1.91 -3.88 -21.07
N LYS A 41 1.59 -4.53 -19.96
CA LYS A 41 1.03 -5.88 -20.00
C LYS A 41 -0.22 -5.84 -20.86
N LYS A 42 -0.26 -6.61 -21.95
CA LYS A 42 -1.47 -6.73 -22.77
C LYS A 42 -2.58 -7.25 -21.88
N LEU A 43 -3.75 -6.64 -21.96
CA LEU A 43 -4.96 -7.18 -21.34
C LEU A 43 -5.15 -8.63 -21.78
N ARG A 44 -5.38 -9.52 -20.81
CA ARG A 44 -5.60 -10.92 -21.08
C ARG A 44 -6.94 -11.16 -21.80
N SER A 45 -6.99 -12.22 -22.58
CA SER A 45 -8.24 -12.74 -23.12
C SER A 45 -9.11 -13.27 -21.98
N ARG A 46 -10.44 -13.04 -22.05
CA ARG A 46 -11.41 -13.56 -21.07
C ARG A 46 -11.35 -15.10 -20.89
N LYS A 47 -10.71 -15.82 -21.83
CA LYS A 47 -10.52 -17.27 -21.77
C LYS A 47 -9.48 -17.70 -20.71
N ASP A 48 -8.63 -16.79 -20.27
CA ASP A 48 -7.54 -17.07 -19.32
C ASP A 48 -7.91 -16.79 -17.86
N VAL A 49 -9.17 -16.42 -17.59
CA VAL A 49 -9.67 -16.11 -16.25
C VAL A 49 -9.98 -17.40 -15.49
N THR A 50 -9.51 -17.49 -14.24
CA THR A 50 -9.78 -18.63 -13.35
C THR A 50 -11.29 -18.79 -13.14
N ASN A 51 -11.79 -20.00 -13.27
CA ASN A 51 -13.22 -20.27 -13.04
C ASN A 51 -13.51 -20.31 -11.53
N SER A 52 -13.90 -19.15 -10.97
CA SER A 52 -14.20 -18.99 -9.56
C SER A 52 -15.63 -19.43 -9.21
N ASP A 53 -16.05 -20.62 -9.65
CA ASP A 53 -17.41 -21.12 -9.42
C ASP A 53 -17.66 -21.65 -8.00
N LYS A 54 -16.68 -21.59 -7.12
CA LYS A 54 -16.86 -21.96 -5.71
C LYS A 54 -17.85 -21.01 -5.03
N LYS A 55 -18.78 -21.58 -4.26
CA LYS A 55 -19.90 -20.87 -3.62
C LYS A 55 -19.46 -19.63 -2.82
N GLU A 56 -18.31 -19.73 -2.16
CA GLU A 56 -17.72 -18.69 -1.32
C GLU A 56 -17.25 -17.46 -2.13
N LEU A 57 -16.85 -17.67 -3.38
CA LEU A 57 -16.34 -16.62 -4.27
C LEU A 57 -17.39 -16.03 -5.22
N ARG A 58 -18.61 -16.59 -5.27
CA ARG A 58 -19.64 -16.15 -6.21
C ARG A 58 -19.93 -14.66 -6.16
N ARG A 59 -20.01 -14.10 -4.96
CA ARG A 59 -20.23 -12.67 -4.75
C ARG A 59 -19.11 -11.84 -5.34
N TRP A 60 -17.89 -12.31 -5.24
CA TRP A 60 -16.66 -11.59 -5.62
C TRP A 60 -16.23 -11.89 -7.06
N LYS A 61 -16.97 -12.71 -7.80
CA LYS A 61 -16.58 -13.16 -9.16
C LYS A 61 -16.26 -11.99 -10.09
N GLY A 62 -17.08 -10.94 -10.11
CA GLY A 62 -16.84 -9.76 -10.94
C GLY A 62 -15.57 -8.99 -10.57
N LEU A 63 -15.25 -8.91 -9.26
CA LEU A 63 -14.03 -8.33 -8.77
C LEU A 63 -12.81 -9.18 -9.14
N ILE A 64 -12.86 -10.48 -8.87
CA ILE A 64 -11.77 -11.43 -9.18
C ILE A 64 -11.43 -11.38 -10.66
N THR A 65 -12.46 -11.48 -11.53
CA THR A 65 -12.30 -11.37 -12.98
C THR A 65 -11.62 -10.07 -13.39
N TYR A 66 -12.09 -8.92 -12.85
CA TYR A 66 -11.49 -7.62 -13.14
C TYR A 66 -10.00 -7.59 -12.75
N LEU A 67 -9.67 -8.09 -11.57
CA LEU A 67 -8.29 -8.08 -11.07
C LEU A 67 -7.37 -8.98 -11.89
N GLU A 68 -7.82 -10.18 -12.25
CA GLU A 68 -7.06 -11.10 -13.10
C GLU A 68 -6.81 -10.52 -14.49
N MET A 69 -7.80 -9.86 -15.07
CA MET A 69 -7.65 -9.19 -16.38
C MET A 69 -6.73 -7.97 -16.32
N SER A 70 -6.73 -7.25 -15.20
CA SER A 70 -5.98 -5.99 -15.05
C SER A 70 -4.54 -6.19 -14.62
N THR A 71 -4.23 -7.25 -13.85
CA THR A 71 -2.92 -7.42 -13.22
C THR A 71 -2.13 -8.63 -13.70
N ASP A 72 -2.75 -9.62 -14.30
CA ASP A 72 -2.11 -10.93 -14.55
C ASP A 72 -1.78 -11.69 -13.23
N ASN A 73 -2.44 -11.35 -12.14
CA ASN A 73 -2.32 -12.01 -10.86
C ASN A 73 -3.60 -12.81 -10.56
N HIS A 74 -3.49 -14.12 -10.61
CA HIS A 74 -4.62 -15.01 -10.38
C HIS A 74 -4.94 -15.13 -8.89
N ILE A 75 -6.23 -15.42 -8.60
CA ILE A 75 -6.60 -15.87 -7.27
C ILE A 75 -5.98 -17.25 -7.01
N SER A 76 -5.45 -17.43 -5.82
CA SER A 76 -4.90 -18.71 -5.35
C SER A 76 -5.67 -19.24 -4.17
N ALA A 77 -5.71 -20.56 -4.02
CA ALA A 77 -6.54 -21.24 -3.01
C ALA A 77 -5.74 -21.82 -1.85
N ASN A 78 -4.55 -22.33 -2.10
CA ASN A 78 -3.77 -23.11 -1.15
C ASN A 78 -2.87 -22.20 -0.31
N ASN A 79 -3.48 -21.39 0.58
CA ASN A 79 -2.74 -20.40 1.36
C ASN A 79 -3.11 -20.43 2.83
N ASN A 80 -2.22 -19.85 3.65
CA ASN A 80 -2.45 -19.53 5.05
C ASN A 80 -1.91 -18.13 5.38
N ILE A 81 -2.37 -17.50 6.50
CA ILE A 81 -2.05 -16.12 6.86
C ILE A 81 -1.98 -15.93 8.37
N GLU A 82 -1.00 -15.14 8.80
CA GLU A 82 -0.85 -14.67 10.17
C GLU A 82 -0.84 -13.12 10.16
N PRO A 83 -1.89 -12.46 10.70
CA PRO A 83 -1.91 -11.00 10.80
C PRO A 83 -1.10 -10.50 12.01
N TYR A 84 -0.36 -9.42 11.83
CA TYR A 84 0.36 -8.69 12.87
C TYR A 84 -0.17 -7.27 12.98
N PHE A 85 -0.62 -6.90 14.16
CA PHE A 85 -1.22 -5.61 14.43
C PHE A 85 -0.30 -4.68 15.23
N THR A 86 0.87 -5.18 15.62
CA THR A 86 1.90 -4.41 16.33
C THR A 86 3.27 -4.58 15.67
N GLY A 87 4.09 -3.53 15.72
CA GLY A 87 5.47 -3.61 15.23
C GLY A 87 6.30 -4.63 15.99
N LYS A 88 6.03 -4.84 17.29
CA LYS A 88 6.73 -5.84 18.10
C LYS A 88 6.53 -7.25 17.53
N GLU A 89 5.27 -7.68 17.36
CA GLU A 89 4.95 -9.00 16.79
C GLU A 89 5.53 -9.15 15.37
N PHE A 90 5.38 -8.12 14.54
CA PHE A 90 5.90 -8.12 13.18
C PHE A 90 7.41 -8.32 13.14
N PHE A 91 8.19 -7.51 13.87
CA PHE A 91 9.66 -7.60 13.82
C PHE A 91 10.20 -8.85 14.50
N GLU A 92 9.56 -9.36 15.55
CA GLU A 92 9.94 -10.63 16.18
C GLU A 92 9.81 -11.78 15.18
N ASN A 93 8.68 -11.85 14.46
CA ASN A 93 8.46 -12.88 13.46
C ASN A 93 9.32 -12.67 12.21
N LEU A 94 9.48 -11.46 11.71
CA LEU A 94 10.37 -11.17 10.58
C LEU A 94 11.81 -11.60 10.87
N LYS A 95 12.36 -11.25 12.05
CA LYS A 95 13.69 -11.67 12.47
C LYS A 95 13.80 -13.19 12.60
N LYS A 96 12.74 -13.86 13.09
CA LYS A 96 12.69 -15.32 13.20
C LYS A 96 12.79 -15.97 11.81
N GLU A 97 11.99 -15.49 10.85
CA GLU A 97 12.02 -16.06 9.49
C GLU A 97 13.35 -15.77 8.77
N ILE A 98 13.93 -14.56 8.93
CA ILE A 98 15.27 -14.26 8.40
C ILE A 98 16.33 -15.21 8.97
N LYS A 99 16.33 -15.48 10.28
CA LYS A 99 17.27 -16.43 10.90
C LYS A 99 17.11 -17.86 10.36
N ASN A 100 15.89 -18.25 10.05
CA ASN A 100 15.57 -19.58 9.56
C ASN A 100 15.76 -19.74 8.04
N ALA A 101 16.04 -18.65 7.32
CA ALA A 101 16.27 -18.66 5.87
C ALA A 101 17.43 -19.57 5.47
N ARG A 102 17.27 -20.28 4.34
CA ARG A 102 18.24 -21.28 3.86
C ARG A 102 18.74 -21.06 2.43
N GLU A 103 18.00 -20.29 1.61
CA GLU A 103 18.28 -20.13 0.18
C GLU A 103 18.35 -18.67 -0.22
N VAL A 104 17.25 -17.92 -0.05
CA VAL A 104 17.13 -16.56 -0.56
C VAL A 104 16.30 -15.66 0.36
N ILE A 105 16.74 -14.42 0.50
CA ILE A 105 15.98 -13.36 1.18
C ILE A 105 15.83 -12.20 0.20
N ASN A 106 14.59 -11.88 -0.14
CA ASN A 106 14.21 -10.79 -1.03
C ASN A 106 13.42 -9.75 -0.22
N MET A 107 13.95 -8.54 -0.07
CA MET A 107 13.30 -7.45 0.67
C MET A 107 13.14 -6.21 -0.20
N GLU A 108 11.97 -5.57 -0.13
CA GLU A 108 11.62 -4.36 -0.85
C GLU A 108 10.88 -3.41 0.07
N TYR A 109 11.47 -2.24 0.36
CA TYR A 109 10.93 -1.29 1.33
C TYR A 109 11.02 0.16 0.86
N PHE A 110 9.93 0.91 1.04
CA PHE A 110 9.94 2.35 0.81
C PHE A 110 10.89 3.06 1.78
N VAL A 111 10.80 2.72 3.07
CA VAL A 111 11.69 3.25 4.12
C VAL A 111 12.36 2.10 4.85
N PHE A 112 13.68 2.12 4.86
CA PHE A 112 14.53 1.31 5.72
C PHE A 112 15.41 2.27 6.52
N LYS A 113 15.04 2.54 7.78
CA LYS A 113 15.83 3.43 8.64
C LYS A 113 17.06 2.72 9.17
N PHE A 114 18.12 3.47 9.34
CA PHE A 114 19.33 2.97 10.03
C PHE A 114 19.28 3.37 11.50
N ASP A 115 18.26 2.92 12.20
CA ASP A 115 18.00 3.04 13.63
C ASP A 115 18.23 1.69 14.34
N ASN A 116 17.69 1.48 15.56
CA ASN A 116 17.99 0.25 16.31
C ASN A 116 17.46 -0.99 15.59
N ILE A 117 16.14 -1.02 15.24
CA ILE A 117 15.55 -2.17 14.57
C ILE A 117 16.11 -2.36 13.17
N GLY A 118 16.35 -1.27 12.45
CA GLY A 118 16.95 -1.33 11.12
C GLY A 118 18.36 -1.88 11.13
N LYS A 119 19.15 -1.55 12.17
CA LYS A 119 20.49 -2.11 12.35
C LYS A 119 20.41 -3.61 12.69
N GLU A 120 19.54 -4.02 13.62
CA GLU A 120 19.34 -5.43 13.95
C GLU A 120 18.98 -6.27 12.71
N ILE A 121 18.08 -5.79 11.87
CA ILE A 121 17.71 -6.48 10.63
C ILE A 121 18.88 -6.49 9.65
N ALA A 122 19.60 -5.36 9.49
CA ALA A 122 20.78 -5.29 8.62
C ALA A 122 21.87 -6.27 9.04
N ASP A 123 22.13 -6.43 10.35
CA ASP A 123 23.10 -7.39 10.87
C ASP A 123 22.71 -8.83 10.54
N LEU A 124 21.43 -9.20 10.68
CA LEU A 124 20.92 -10.52 10.29
C LEU A 124 21.04 -10.78 8.77
N LEU A 125 20.79 -9.77 7.94
CA LEU A 125 20.96 -9.90 6.49
C LEU A 125 22.42 -10.14 6.10
N ILE A 126 23.36 -9.45 6.79
CA ILE A 126 24.80 -9.64 6.59
C ILE A 126 25.23 -11.03 7.05
N GLU A 127 24.73 -11.51 8.19
CA GLU A 127 24.98 -12.86 8.68
C GLU A 127 24.56 -13.90 7.64
N LYS A 128 23.34 -13.81 7.11
CA LYS A 128 22.81 -14.71 6.10
C LYS A 128 23.59 -14.66 4.77
N ALA A 129 23.99 -13.48 4.33
CA ALA A 129 24.84 -13.34 3.16
C ALA A 129 26.21 -14.01 3.35
N LYS A 130 26.80 -13.93 4.55
CA LYS A 130 28.06 -14.64 4.91
C LYS A 130 27.88 -16.15 4.98
N GLU A 131 26.70 -16.65 5.33
CA GLU A 131 26.33 -18.07 5.26
C GLU A 131 26.20 -18.58 3.81
N GLY A 132 26.23 -17.67 2.81
CA GLY A 132 26.15 -18.00 1.39
C GLY A 132 24.76 -17.86 0.77
N LEU A 133 23.76 -17.34 1.49
CA LEU A 133 22.43 -17.08 0.96
C LEU A 133 22.43 -15.91 -0.03
N GLU A 134 21.55 -15.96 -1.02
CA GLU A 134 21.27 -14.80 -1.85
C GLU A 134 20.41 -13.80 -1.08
N VAL A 135 20.95 -12.62 -0.79
CA VAL A 135 20.22 -11.55 -0.08
C VAL A 135 20.09 -10.34 -0.99
N ASN A 136 18.86 -10.04 -1.40
CA ASN A 136 18.53 -8.89 -2.24
C ASN A 136 17.70 -7.88 -1.45
N LEU A 137 18.16 -6.64 -1.38
CA LEU A 137 17.48 -5.54 -0.71
C LEU A 137 17.25 -4.37 -1.66
N ILE A 138 15.99 -4.08 -1.96
CA ILE A 138 15.57 -2.92 -2.75
C ILE A 138 15.00 -1.86 -1.78
N ILE A 139 15.50 -0.62 -1.88
CA ILE A 139 15.03 0.51 -1.09
C ILE A 139 14.71 1.67 -2.02
N ASP A 140 13.66 2.43 -1.73
CA ASP A 140 13.34 3.62 -2.53
C ASP A 140 14.46 4.67 -2.47
N GLY A 141 14.69 5.35 -3.60
CA GLY A 141 15.80 6.30 -3.76
C GLY A 141 15.71 7.56 -2.89
N VAL A 142 14.54 7.87 -2.31
CA VAL A 142 14.34 9.04 -1.41
C VAL A 142 14.52 8.71 0.07
N ASN A 143 14.76 7.46 0.43
CA ASN A 143 14.99 7.08 1.83
C ASN A 143 16.21 7.81 2.41
N THR A 144 16.02 8.48 3.53
CA THR A 144 17.05 9.33 4.17
C THR A 144 18.27 8.56 4.69
N SER A 145 18.12 7.25 4.93
CA SER A 145 19.19 6.39 5.41
C SER A 145 20.06 5.78 4.30
N ASN A 146 19.78 6.06 3.03
CA ASN A 146 20.44 5.38 1.90
C ASN A 146 21.97 5.48 1.90
N PHE A 147 22.53 6.62 2.28
CA PHE A 147 23.98 6.77 2.36
C PHE A 147 24.61 5.89 3.44
N ARG A 148 23.96 5.84 4.63
CA ARG A 148 24.43 5.01 5.76
C ARG A 148 24.32 3.52 5.43
N LEU A 149 23.19 3.11 4.87
CA LEU A 149 22.95 1.72 4.45
C LEU A 149 23.92 1.28 3.35
N LYS A 150 24.19 2.13 2.35
CA LYS A 150 25.17 1.84 1.31
C LYS A 150 26.56 1.59 1.90
N ARG A 151 26.97 2.40 2.88
CA ARG A 151 28.26 2.23 3.57
C ARG A 151 28.29 0.97 4.42
N TYR A 152 27.18 0.66 5.09
CA TYR A 152 27.05 -0.47 6.00
C TYR A 152 27.06 -1.82 5.30
N PHE A 153 26.37 -1.91 4.16
CA PHE A 153 26.32 -3.13 3.34
C PHE A 153 27.48 -3.29 2.36
N LYS A 154 28.43 -2.35 2.36
CA LYS A 154 29.59 -2.44 1.45
C LYS A 154 30.41 -3.68 1.76
N ASP A 155 30.74 -4.47 0.76
CA ASP A 155 31.60 -5.68 0.83
C ASP A 155 31.07 -6.76 1.80
N THR A 156 29.76 -6.80 2.05
CA THR A 156 29.14 -7.77 2.99
C THR A 156 28.47 -8.96 2.32
N GLY A 157 28.36 -8.98 0.99
CA GLY A 157 27.62 -9.99 0.24
C GLY A 157 26.13 -9.66 0.04
N VAL A 158 25.58 -8.66 0.73
CA VAL A 158 24.18 -8.21 0.51
C VAL A 158 24.07 -7.37 -0.76
N ASN A 159 23.18 -7.78 -1.67
CA ASN A 159 22.87 -7.06 -2.90
C ASN A 159 21.92 -5.89 -2.61
N LEU A 160 22.45 -4.68 -2.40
CA LEU A 160 21.67 -3.48 -2.14
C LEU A 160 21.39 -2.70 -3.42
N TYR A 161 20.10 -2.46 -3.70
CA TYR A 161 19.62 -1.68 -4.84
C TYR A 161 18.79 -0.49 -4.38
N PHE A 162 18.81 0.60 -5.18
CA PHE A 162 17.98 1.77 -4.91
C PHE A 162 17.02 2.01 -6.08
N PHE A 163 15.74 2.02 -5.78
CA PHE A 163 14.68 2.25 -6.75
C PHE A 163 14.63 3.74 -7.13
N PHE A 164 14.75 4.05 -8.40
CA PHE A 164 14.76 5.43 -8.94
C PHE A 164 15.65 6.42 -8.17
N LYS A 165 16.94 6.11 -8.09
CA LYS A 165 17.95 7.02 -7.53
C LYS A 165 17.88 8.40 -8.18
N THR A 166 17.80 9.44 -7.36
CA THR A 166 17.80 10.83 -7.81
C THR A 166 19.13 11.48 -7.47
N TYR A 167 19.97 11.67 -8.48
CA TYR A 167 21.24 12.42 -8.32
C TYR A 167 21.03 13.94 -8.38
N ILE A 168 20.00 14.40 -9.10
CA ILE A 168 19.64 15.81 -9.23
C ILE A 168 18.12 15.93 -9.06
N PRO A 169 17.62 16.39 -7.89
CA PRO A 169 16.18 16.41 -7.59
C PRO A 169 15.34 17.23 -8.60
N LEU A 170 15.85 18.36 -9.06
CA LEU A 170 15.08 19.35 -9.86
C LEU A 170 14.78 18.93 -11.30
N PHE A 171 15.46 17.94 -11.88
CA PHE A 171 15.34 17.62 -13.31
C PHE A 171 14.88 16.20 -13.61
N ASN A 172 14.48 15.42 -12.61
CA ASN A 172 14.15 14.02 -12.81
C ASN A 172 12.65 13.74 -12.63
N ILE A 173 11.96 13.48 -13.75
CA ILE A 173 10.52 13.11 -13.79
C ILE A 173 10.22 11.87 -12.93
N ARG A 174 11.22 11.02 -12.69
CA ARG A 174 11.11 9.83 -11.83
C ARG A 174 10.91 10.17 -10.35
N LEU A 175 11.09 11.45 -9.93
CA LEU A 175 10.81 11.92 -8.57
C LEU A 175 9.36 11.68 -8.13
N ASN A 176 8.42 11.70 -9.07
CA ASN A 176 7.00 11.49 -8.78
C ASN A 176 6.64 10.02 -8.58
N TYR A 177 7.42 9.10 -9.14
CA TYR A 177 7.13 7.67 -9.07
C TYR A 177 7.98 7.04 -7.98
N ARG A 178 7.32 6.58 -6.92
CA ARG A 178 7.98 5.98 -5.75
C ARG A 178 7.62 4.52 -5.63
N ASP A 179 8.56 3.75 -5.15
CA ASP A 179 8.30 2.39 -4.72
C ASP A 179 7.81 2.41 -3.27
N HIS A 180 6.49 2.38 -3.11
CA HIS A 180 5.88 2.44 -1.79
C HIS A 180 5.56 1.06 -1.22
N ARG A 181 6.01 -0.01 -1.87
CA ARG A 181 5.84 -1.37 -1.40
C ARG A 181 6.68 -1.66 -0.15
N LYS A 182 6.21 -2.57 0.67
CA LYS A 182 6.88 -3.09 1.84
C LYS A 182 6.62 -4.58 1.86
N LEU A 183 7.58 -5.33 1.38
CA LEU A 183 7.48 -6.78 1.32
C LEU A 183 8.81 -7.45 1.60
N THR A 184 8.72 -8.65 2.15
CA THR A 184 9.84 -9.55 2.35
C THR A 184 9.42 -10.93 1.90
N ILE A 185 10.26 -11.61 1.12
CA ILE A 185 10.03 -12.98 0.67
C ILE A 185 11.24 -13.81 1.07
N ILE A 186 10.99 -14.94 1.70
CA ILE A 186 12.03 -15.81 2.24
C ILE A 186 11.85 -17.23 1.68
N ASP A 187 12.90 -17.74 1.07
CA ASP A 187 13.01 -19.12 0.52
C ASP A 187 11.84 -19.50 -0.42
N ASN A 188 11.19 -18.51 -1.05
CA ASN A 188 10.03 -18.71 -1.90
C ASN A 188 8.86 -19.43 -1.20
N LYS A 189 8.82 -19.41 0.13
CA LYS A 189 7.85 -20.11 0.98
C LYS A 189 7.01 -19.19 1.83
N VAL A 190 7.59 -18.09 2.25
CA VAL A 190 6.97 -17.12 3.17
C VAL A 190 7.06 -15.73 2.58
N ALA A 191 5.97 -14.97 2.64
CA ALA A 191 6.00 -13.55 2.30
C ALA A 191 5.37 -12.70 3.41
N PHE A 192 5.94 -11.50 3.62
CA PHE A 192 5.39 -10.47 4.49
C PHE A 192 4.96 -9.29 3.63
N VAL A 193 3.78 -8.74 3.88
CA VAL A 193 3.26 -7.53 3.22
C VAL A 193 2.42 -6.70 4.18
N GLY A 194 2.42 -5.39 4.02
CA GLY A 194 1.58 -4.50 4.82
C GLY A 194 2.07 -3.06 4.83
N GLY A 195 1.62 -2.28 5.81
CA GLY A 195 1.98 -0.87 5.92
C GLY A 195 3.31 -0.61 6.63
N MET A 196 3.84 -1.58 7.40
CA MET A 196 5.04 -1.39 8.22
C MET A 196 6.31 -1.27 7.38
N ASN A 197 7.01 -0.16 7.52
CA ASN A 197 8.41 -0.01 7.08
C ASN A 197 9.37 -0.57 8.13
N ILE A 198 10.67 -0.51 7.86
CA ILE A 198 11.70 -0.83 8.84
C ILE A 198 12.06 0.45 9.59
N GLY A 199 11.68 0.55 10.87
CA GLY A 199 11.94 1.72 11.70
C GLY A 199 11.42 1.61 13.13
N ASP A 200 12.10 2.28 14.06
CA ASP A 200 11.84 2.28 15.50
C ASP A 200 10.48 2.93 15.87
N GLU A 201 9.86 3.71 14.99
CA GLU A 201 8.52 4.31 15.20
C GLU A 201 7.43 3.26 15.41
N TYR A 202 7.54 2.10 14.77
CA TYR A 202 6.60 0.97 14.94
C TYR A 202 6.80 0.25 16.29
N LEU A 203 7.91 0.54 16.98
CA LEU A 203 8.22 0.07 18.35
C LEU A 203 7.97 1.15 19.43
N GLY A 204 7.25 2.21 19.08
CA GLY A 204 6.88 3.28 20.00
C GLY A 204 7.93 4.36 20.20
N LYS A 205 9.04 4.37 19.45
CA LYS A 205 10.12 5.35 19.53
C LYS A 205 9.99 6.47 18.48
N GLY A 206 8.81 6.66 17.90
CA GLY A 206 8.54 7.72 16.94
C GLY A 206 8.33 9.10 17.60
N LYS A 207 8.65 10.18 16.89
CA LYS A 207 8.45 11.57 17.38
C LYS A 207 6.99 11.91 17.70
N ILE A 208 6.03 11.32 16.98
CA ILE A 208 4.58 11.52 17.18
C ILE A 208 3.92 10.41 17.99
N GLY A 209 4.72 9.55 18.63
CA GLY A 209 4.30 8.43 19.45
C GLY A 209 4.38 7.10 18.70
N TYR A 210 3.61 6.10 19.17
CA TYR A 210 3.55 4.77 18.60
C TYR A 210 2.86 4.79 17.23
N TRP A 211 3.50 4.16 16.24
CA TRP A 211 2.91 3.95 14.93
C TRP A 211 2.17 2.61 14.90
N ARG A 212 0.83 2.70 14.99
CA ARG A 212 -0.07 1.55 14.84
C ARG A 212 -0.22 1.21 13.35
N ASP A 213 0.29 0.08 12.94
CA ASP A 213 0.18 -0.39 11.55
C ASP A 213 -0.18 -1.87 11.50
N THR A 214 -0.45 -2.39 10.30
CA THR A 214 -0.82 -3.77 10.06
C THR A 214 0.04 -4.35 8.95
N SER A 215 0.59 -5.54 9.20
CA SER A 215 1.24 -6.38 8.21
C SER A 215 0.77 -7.83 8.37
N VAL A 216 0.92 -8.61 7.32
CA VAL A 216 0.56 -10.02 7.34
C VAL A 216 1.75 -10.86 6.86
N LYS A 217 1.89 -12.06 7.43
CA LYS A 217 2.75 -13.11 6.93
C LYS A 217 1.87 -14.13 6.22
N VAL A 218 2.25 -14.50 5.02
CA VAL A 218 1.50 -15.44 4.18
C VAL A 218 2.36 -16.59 3.72
N PHE A 219 1.74 -17.72 3.49
CA PHE A 219 2.32 -18.96 3.01
C PHE A 219 1.46 -19.52 1.88
N GLY A 220 2.05 -20.37 1.04
CA GLY A 220 1.33 -21.09 -0.01
C GLY A 220 1.45 -20.44 -1.38
N ASP A 221 0.49 -20.75 -2.24
CA ASP A 221 0.55 -20.45 -3.68
C ASP A 221 0.66 -18.94 -3.99
N VAL A 222 0.13 -18.09 -3.12
CA VAL A 222 0.20 -16.64 -3.28
C VAL A 222 1.64 -16.12 -3.26
N VAL A 223 2.57 -16.82 -2.61
CA VAL A 223 3.98 -16.40 -2.49
C VAL A 223 4.64 -16.25 -3.85
N ALA A 224 4.33 -17.13 -4.80
CA ALA A 224 4.85 -17.05 -6.17
C ALA A 224 4.45 -15.73 -6.86
N THR A 225 3.28 -15.17 -6.52
CA THR A 225 2.84 -13.87 -7.05
C THR A 225 3.64 -12.71 -6.43
N PHE A 226 3.98 -12.80 -5.14
CA PHE A 226 4.88 -11.83 -4.49
C PHE A 226 6.27 -11.84 -5.13
N GLU A 227 6.81 -13.00 -5.41
CA GLU A 227 8.10 -13.14 -6.10
C GLU A 227 8.10 -12.48 -7.47
N LYS A 228 7.07 -12.75 -8.27
CA LYS A 228 6.88 -12.11 -9.56
C LYS A 228 6.94 -10.59 -9.47
N GLU A 229 6.32 -9.99 -8.46
CA GLU A 229 6.35 -8.54 -8.26
C GLU A 229 7.72 -8.06 -7.78
N PHE A 230 8.40 -8.79 -6.90
CA PHE A 230 9.75 -8.46 -6.47
C PHE A 230 10.75 -8.52 -7.63
N TYR A 231 10.75 -9.60 -8.42
CA TYR A 231 11.65 -9.73 -9.57
C TYR A 231 11.35 -8.69 -10.65
N PHE A 232 10.10 -8.26 -10.79
CA PHE A 232 9.76 -7.12 -11.63
C PHE A 232 10.46 -5.84 -11.12
N ALA A 233 10.42 -5.53 -9.82
CA ALA A 233 11.14 -4.40 -9.23
C ALA A 233 12.66 -4.53 -9.41
N LEU A 234 13.20 -5.73 -9.19
CA LEU A 234 14.61 -6.04 -9.37
C LEU A 234 15.08 -5.81 -10.82
N SER A 235 14.24 -6.15 -11.80
CA SER A 235 14.51 -5.88 -13.22
C SER A 235 14.65 -4.40 -13.53
N ILE A 236 13.82 -3.57 -12.89
CA ILE A 236 13.85 -2.12 -13.03
C ILE A 236 15.17 -1.55 -12.49
N VAL A 237 15.58 -1.95 -11.30
CA VAL A 237 16.78 -1.41 -10.64
C VAL A 237 18.06 -1.90 -11.28
N LYS A 238 18.06 -3.11 -11.84
CA LYS A 238 19.18 -3.68 -12.62
C LYS A 238 19.26 -3.13 -14.06
N ASN A 239 18.27 -2.38 -14.55
CA ASN A 239 18.11 -1.98 -15.96
C ASN A 239 18.23 -3.16 -16.96
N LYS A 240 17.89 -4.34 -16.51
CA LYS A 240 17.86 -5.57 -17.31
C LYS A 240 16.43 -6.09 -17.26
N PHE A 241 15.77 -6.12 -18.41
CA PHE A 241 14.55 -6.92 -18.51
C PHE A 241 14.99 -8.38 -18.35
N LEU A 242 14.57 -9.00 -17.26
CA LEU A 242 14.76 -10.43 -17.09
C LEU A 242 13.95 -11.08 -18.20
N LYS A 243 14.65 -11.55 -19.26
CA LYS A 243 14.06 -12.46 -20.24
C LYS A 243 13.75 -13.73 -19.46
N ASP A 244 12.47 -14.08 -19.38
CA ASP A 244 11.94 -15.37 -18.94
C ASP A 244 12.94 -16.24 -18.11
N GLU A 245 13.67 -15.63 -17.17
CA GLU A 245 14.33 -16.41 -16.13
C GLU A 245 13.19 -17.14 -15.43
N LYS A 246 13.26 -18.46 -15.45
CA LYS A 246 12.30 -19.33 -14.79
C LYS A 246 12.09 -18.77 -13.40
N LEU A 247 10.94 -18.12 -13.20
CA LEU A 247 10.49 -17.79 -11.86
C LEU A 247 10.51 -19.09 -11.08
N PRO A 248 11.05 -19.09 -9.85
CA PRO A 248 11.05 -20.29 -9.03
C PRO A 248 9.65 -20.87 -9.00
N VAL A 249 9.58 -22.15 -9.31
CA VAL A 249 8.33 -22.84 -9.61
C VAL A 249 7.81 -23.49 -8.34
N GLU A 250 6.50 -23.36 -8.18
CA GLU A 250 5.57 -24.11 -7.36
C GLU A 250 5.79 -24.14 -5.84
N PRO A 251 4.78 -23.68 -5.11
CA PRO A 251 4.75 -23.83 -3.66
C PRO A 251 4.66 -25.31 -3.30
N THR A 252 5.59 -25.77 -2.48
CA THR A 252 5.72 -27.17 -2.08
C THR A 252 4.84 -27.56 -0.89
N LEU A 253 4.11 -26.62 -0.31
CA LEU A 253 3.26 -26.89 0.84
C LEU A 253 1.82 -27.11 0.37
N LYS A 254 1.31 -28.32 0.49
CA LYS A 254 -0.12 -28.64 0.32
C LYS A 254 -0.79 -28.47 1.67
N TYR A 255 -1.75 -27.56 1.74
CA TYR A 255 -2.64 -27.42 2.89
C TYR A 255 -3.89 -28.29 2.69
N GLU A 256 -4.48 -28.77 3.79
CA GLU A 256 -5.77 -29.46 3.73
C GLU A 256 -6.82 -28.51 3.13
N GLU A 257 -7.64 -29.01 2.21
CA GLU A 257 -8.63 -28.18 1.48
C GLU A 257 -9.56 -27.39 2.42
N GLU A 258 -9.92 -27.97 3.57
CA GLU A 258 -10.78 -27.35 4.58
C GLU A 258 -10.14 -26.12 5.27
N LYS A 259 -8.82 -25.98 5.24
CA LYS A 259 -8.07 -24.87 5.84
C LYS A 259 -7.51 -23.88 4.82
N SER A 260 -7.79 -24.12 3.56
CA SER A 260 -7.28 -23.28 2.46
C SER A 260 -7.96 -21.93 2.41
N ILE A 261 -7.16 -20.87 2.32
CA ILE A 261 -7.64 -19.49 2.24
C ILE A 261 -7.45 -18.96 0.83
N TYR A 262 -8.53 -18.42 0.24
CA TYR A 262 -8.44 -17.74 -1.05
C TYR A 262 -7.82 -16.36 -0.90
N MET A 263 -6.76 -16.12 -1.70
CA MET A 263 -6.04 -14.86 -1.70
C MET A 263 -5.78 -14.38 -3.13
N GLN A 264 -5.74 -13.05 -3.30
CA GLN A 264 -5.35 -12.44 -4.55
C GLN A 264 -4.47 -11.23 -4.29
N LEU A 265 -3.23 -11.28 -4.79
CA LEU A 265 -2.31 -10.15 -4.74
C LEU A 265 -2.66 -9.15 -5.84
N ILE A 266 -2.70 -7.89 -5.49
CA ILE A 266 -3.06 -6.80 -6.37
C ILE A 266 -1.91 -5.80 -6.40
N SER A 267 -1.39 -5.55 -7.58
CA SER A 267 -0.34 -4.55 -7.79
C SER A 267 -0.89 -3.36 -8.56
N SER A 268 -0.44 -2.18 -8.21
CA SER A 268 -0.75 -0.94 -8.90
C SER A 268 0.49 -0.09 -9.08
N GLY A 269 0.51 0.74 -10.10
CA GLY A 269 1.64 1.62 -10.36
C GLY A 269 1.53 2.31 -11.73
N PRO A 270 2.50 3.17 -12.06
CA PRO A 270 2.50 3.88 -13.33
C PRO A 270 2.69 2.96 -14.56
N ASN A 271 3.02 1.68 -14.35
CA ASN A 271 3.14 0.63 -15.36
C ASN A 271 1.80 -0.05 -15.71
N TYR A 272 0.75 0.22 -14.95
CA TYR A 272 -0.59 -0.28 -15.22
C TYR A 272 -1.40 0.75 -16.00
N GLU A 273 -2.30 0.27 -16.85
CA GLU A 273 -3.20 1.13 -17.62
C GLU A 273 -4.26 1.78 -16.72
N PHE A 274 -4.71 1.06 -15.70
CA PHE A 274 -5.74 1.46 -14.75
C PHE A 274 -5.17 1.56 -13.32
N PRO A 275 -5.76 2.39 -12.45
CA PRO A 275 -5.42 2.45 -11.03
C PRO A 275 -6.03 1.25 -10.27
N VAL A 276 -5.44 0.07 -10.45
CA VAL A 276 -6.05 -1.22 -10.11
C VAL A 276 -6.44 -1.33 -8.63
N ILE A 277 -5.60 -0.88 -7.69
CA ILE A 277 -5.93 -0.93 -6.25
C ILE A 277 -7.09 0.02 -5.92
N ARG A 278 -7.14 1.21 -6.53
CA ARG A 278 -8.28 2.12 -6.38
C ARG A 278 -9.58 1.47 -6.88
N ASP A 279 -9.55 0.84 -8.06
CA ASP A 279 -10.70 0.16 -8.64
C ASP A 279 -11.11 -1.07 -7.83
N ASN A 280 -10.14 -1.79 -7.24
CA ASN A 280 -10.39 -2.85 -6.27
C ASN A 280 -11.20 -2.32 -5.07
N HIS A 281 -10.77 -1.20 -4.47
CA HIS A 281 -11.47 -0.60 -3.34
C HIS A 281 -12.90 -0.20 -3.72
N ILE A 282 -13.09 0.44 -4.87
CA ILE A 282 -14.42 0.82 -5.37
C ILE A 282 -15.31 -0.41 -5.53
N LYS A 283 -14.83 -1.47 -6.21
CA LYS A 283 -15.62 -2.69 -6.40
C LYS A 283 -15.95 -3.39 -5.09
N LEU A 284 -15.01 -3.46 -4.16
CA LEU A 284 -15.25 -4.01 -2.82
C LEU A 284 -16.36 -3.24 -2.08
N ILE A 285 -16.32 -1.90 -2.11
CA ILE A 285 -17.32 -1.05 -1.46
C ILE A 285 -18.68 -1.17 -2.16
N GLN A 286 -18.73 -1.25 -3.48
CA GLN A 286 -19.97 -1.44 -4.24
C GLN A 286 -20.65 -2.78 -3.95
N GLU A 287 -19.87 -3.83 -3.65
CA GLU A 287 -20.39 -5.14 -3.25
C GLU A 287 -20.80 -5.20 -1.76
N ALA A 288 -20.50 -4.17 -0.96
CA ALA A 288 -20.85 -4.16 0.46
C ALA A 288 -22.38 -4.21 0.66
N LYS A 289 -22.81 -5.00 1.65
CA LYS A 289 -24.23 -5.18 2.03
C LYS A 289 -24.53 -4.80 3.47
N LYS A 290 -23.51 -4.73 4.33
CA LYS A 290 -23.66 -4.45 5.76
C LYS A 290 -22.72 -3.39 6.24
N SER A 291 -21.42 -3.54 5.95
CA SER A 291 -20.40 -2.69 6.57
C SER A 291 -19.15 -2.52 5.72
N VAL A 292 -18.54 -1.35 5.84
CA VAL A 292 -17.26 -0.97 5.25
C VAL A 292 -16.40 -0.35 6.34
N PHE A 293 -15.30 -1.01 6.74
CA PHE A 293 -14.38 -0.50 7.75
C PHE A 293 -13.03 -0.16 7.09
N ILE A 294 -12.61 1.09 7.25
CA ILE A 294 -11.41 1.64 6.63
C ILE A 294 -10.44 2.13 7.71
N GLN A 295 -9.16 1.77 7.58
CA GLN A 295 -8.05 2.41 8.28
C GLN A 295 -7.08 2.95 7.24
N THR A 296 -6.72 4.23 7.34
CA THR A 296 -5.72 4.86 6.47
C THR A 296 -5.09 6.07 7.16
N PRO A 297 -3.77 6.29 7.01
CA PRO A 297 -3.15 7.53 7.50
C PRO A 297 -3.56 8.75 6.69
N TYR A 298 -3.82 8.56 5.39
CA TYR A 298 -4.16 9.63 4.46
C TYR A 298 -5.47 9.31 3.77
N PHE A 299 -6.49 10.15 4.03
CA PHE A 299 -7.81 10.03 3.44
C PHE A 299 -8.05 11.19 2.47
N VAL A 300 -7.50 11.03 1.26
CA VAL A 300 -7.59 12.00 0.16
C VAL A 300 -8.12 11.29 -1.10
N PRO A 301 -9.35 10.75 -1.03
CA PRO A 301 -9.92 9.96 -2.12
C PRO A 301 -10.11 10.79 -3.38
N ASP A 302 -10.06 10.14 -4.54
CA ASP A 302 -10.55 10.73 -5.78
C ASP A 302 -12.08 10.82 -5.79
N ASP A 303 -12.62 11.56 -6.75
CA ASP A 303 -14.08 11.82 -6.81
C ASP A 303 -14.89 10.51 -6.92
N LEU A 304 -14.38 9.52 -7.68
CA LEU A 304 -15.10 8.25 -7.87
C LEU A 304 -15.17 7.41 -6.59
N LEU A 305 -14.07 7.30 -5.84
CA LEU A 305 -14.06 6.60 -4.55
C LEU A 305 -14.90 7.33 -3.52
N LEU A 306 -14.83 8.67 -3.48
CA LEU A 306 -15.63 9.49 -2.59
C LEU A 306 -17.13 9.32 -2.84
N ASP A 307 -17.55 9.34 -4.10
CA ASP A 307 -18.97 9.17 -4.48
C ASP A 307 -19.45 7.73 -4.23
N THR A 308 -18.57 6.74 -4.41
CA THR A 308 -18.85 5.35 -4.03
C THR A 308 -19.12 5.22 -2.52
N LEU A 309 -18.31 5.86 -1.68
CA LEU A 309 -18.53 5.89 -0.22
C LEU A 309 -19.82 6.61 0.16
N LYS A 310 -20.12 7.76 -0.45
CA LYS A 310 -21.37 8.48 -0.25
C LYS A 310 -22.59 7.61 -0.60
N THR A 311 -22.54 6.94 -1.74
CA THR A 311 -23.60 6.04 -2.19
C THR A 311 -23.79 4.88 -1.20
N ALA A 312 -22.70 4.26 -0.72
CA ALA A 312 -22.75 3.20 0.29
C ALA A 312 -23.44 3.68 1.58
N ILE A 313 -23.06 4.87 2.10
CA ILE A 313 -23.65 5.46 3.32
C ILE A 313 -25.15 5.69 3.11
N LEU A 314 -25.54 6.33 1.99
CA LEU A 314 -26.95 6.63 1.69
C LEU A 314 -27.78 5.36 1.42
N SER A 315 -27.14 4.27 1.05
CA SER A 315 -27.77 2.93 0.91
C SER A 315 -27.90 2.19 2.24
N GLY A 316 -27.53 2.80 3.38
CA GLY A 316 -27.65 2.21 4.71
C GLY A 316 -26.48 1.30 5.13
N ILE A 317 -25.38 1.31 4.40
CA ILE A 317 -24.16 0.57 4.77
C ILE A 317 -23.47 1.28 5.94
N ASP A 318 -23.08 0.52 6.96
CA ASP A 318 -22.33 1.05 8.10
C ASP A 318 -20.87 1.33 7.72
N VAL A 319 -20.60 2.55 7.30
CA VAL A 319 -19.28 3.00 6.89
C VAL A 319 -18.52 3.58 8.09
N LYS A 320 -17.42 2.93 8.48
CA LYS A 320 -16.51 3.36 9.54
C LYS A 320 -15.15 3.71 8.96
N ILE A 321 -14.63 4.88 9.26
CA ILE A 321 -13.32 5.34 8.79
C ILE A 321 -12.48 5.76 10.00
N MET A 322 -11.27 5.22 10.11
CA MET A 322 -10.31 5.58 11.14
C MET A 322 -9.09 6.26 10.52
N ILE A 323 -8.75 7.42 11.06
CA ILE A 323 -7.64 8.26 10.62
C ILE A 323 -6.80 8.69 11.83
N PRO A 324 -5.56 9.19 11.64
CA PRO A 324 -4.77 9.72 12.73
C PRO A 324 -5.38 10.97 13.36
N ASN A 325 -5.23 11.12 14.67
CA ASN A 325 -5.51 12.39 15.36
C ASN A 325 -4.36 13.40 15.18
N LYS A 326 -3.13 12.94 15.22
CA LYS A 326 -1.92 13.76 14.97
C LYS A 326 -1.49 13.61 13.52
N ALA A 327 -1.03 14.69 12.92
CA ALA A 327 -0.50 14.67 11.57
C ALA A 327 1.02 14.49 11.57
N ASP A 328 1.53 13.68 10.67
CA ASP A 328 2.94 13.67 10.27
C ASP A 328 3.24 14.79 9.26
N HIS A 329 2.25 15.13 8.43
CA HIS A 329 2.25 16.25 7.47
C HIS A 329 1.03 17.14 7.66
N LEU A 330 1.23 18.40 8.05
CA LEU A 330 0.15 19.36 8.40
C LEU A 330 -0.83 19.60 7.24
N PHE A 331 -0.34 19.66 5.99
CA PHE A 331 -1.22 19.91 4.86
C PHE A 331 -2.15 18.72 4.57
N ILE A 332 -1.70 17.46 4.75
CA ILE A 332 -2.55 16.27 4.61
C ILE A 332 -3.66 16.28 5.67
N TYR A 333 -3.34 16.73 6.89
CA TYR A 333 -4.35 16.88 7.93
C TYR A 333 -5.52 17.77 7.48
N TRP A 334 -5.24 18.96 6.89
CA TRP A 334 -6.29 19.88 6.44
C TRP A 334 -7.11 19.29 5.29
N VAL A 335 -6.47 18.59 4.35
CA VAL A 335 -7.17 17.92 3.25
C VAL A 335 -8.07 16.80 3.77
N ASN A 336 -7.59 15.96 4.68
CA ASN A 336 -8.41 14.93 5.33
C ASN A 336 -9.67 15.52 5.95
N GLN A 337 -9.57 16.67 6.66
CA GLN A 337 -10.73 17.32 7.30
C GLN A 337 -11.80 17.73 6.28
N TYR A 338 -11.41 18.18 5.10
CA TYR A 338 -12.35 18.52 4.04
C TYR A 338 -13.21 17.34 3.62
N TYR A 339 -12.57 16.21 3.26
CA TYR A 339 -13.28 15.03 2.77
C TYR A 339 -14.14 14.35 3.84
N ILE A 340 -13.67 14.36 5.09
CA ILE A 340 -14.41 13.77 6.23
C ILE A 340 -15.69 14.53 6.51
N ALA A 341 -15.69 15.86 6.38
CA ALA A 341 -16.87 16.69 6.67
C ALA A 341 -18.10 16.27 5.87
N ASP A 342 -17.93 15.98 4.58
CA ASP A 342 -19.01 15.52 3.72
C ASP A 342 -19.56 14.16 4.14
N LEU A 343 -18.68 13.21 4.47
CA LEU A 343 -19.09 11.86 4.88
C LEU A 343 -19.76 11.86 6.25
N LEU A 344 -19.29 12.68 7.20
CA LEU A 344 -19.94 12.87 8.51
C LEU A 344 -21.36 13.41 8.35
N ARG A 345 -21.57 14.39 7.45
CA ARG A 345 -22.89 14.95 7.15
C ARG A 345 -23.87 13.90 6.64
N LEU A 346 -23.37 12.90 5.91
CA LEU A 346 -24.17 11.80 5.36
C LEU A 346 -24.38 10.65 6.34
N GLY A 347 -23.72 10.65 7.50
CA GLY A 347 -23.91 9.64 8.56
C GLY A 347 -22.79 8.62 8.70
N ALA A 348 -21.63 8.83 8.08
CA ALA A 348 -20.47 7.96 8.30
C ALA A 348 -19.96 8.04 9.75
N ASN A 349 -19.47 6.93 10.27
CA ASN A 349 -18.81 6.83 11.56
C ASN A 349 -17.31 7.09 11.43
N ILE A 350 -16.85 8.27 11.80
CA ILE A 350 -15.43 8.65 11.69
C ILE A 350 -14.75 8.63 13.06
N TYR A 351 -13.56 8.02 13.12
CA TYR A 351 -12.77 7.89 14.34
C TYR A 351 -11.38 8.50 14.15
N ARG A 352 -10.92 9.28 15.14
CA ARG A 352 -9.53 9.75 15.24
C ARG A 352 -8.78 8.90 16.25
N TYR A 353 -7.77 8.17 15.77
CA TYR A 353 -6.92 7.35 16.62
C TYR A 353 -6.03 8.22 17.51
N GLU A 354 -6.09 8.07 18.83
CA GLU A 354 -5.43 8.96 19.79
C GLU A 354 -4.13 8.43 20.37
N ASN A 355 -3.91 7.12 20.33
CA ASN A 355 -2.70 6.50 20.91
C ASN A 355 -1.50 6.52 19.93
N GLY A 356 -1.12 7.70 19.46
CA GLY A 356 -0.03 7.88 18.50
C GLY A 356 -0.52 8.11 17.07
N PHE A 357 0.01 7.36 16.10
CA PHE A 357 -0.26 7.54 14.69
C PHE A 357 -0.76 6.23 14.05
N ILE A 358 -2.02 6.21 13.59
CA ILE A 358 -2.53 5.08 12.80
C ILE A 358 -1.97 5.16 11.38
N HIS A 359 -1.20 4.14 10.99
CA HIS A 359 -0.58 4.06 9.67
C HIS A 359 -1.05 2.83 8.88
N SER A 360 -2.02 2.08 9.39
CA SER A 360 -2.62 0.92 8.75
C SER A 360 -3.36 1.28 7.46
N LYS A 361 -3.29 0.42 6.46
CA LYS A 361 -4.00 0.53 5.19
C LYS A 361 -4.84 -0.73 5.01
N THR A 362 -6.06 -0.68 5.52
CA THR A 362 -6.98 -1.81 5.50
C THR A 362 -8.38 -1.39 5.07
N LEU A 363 -9.02 -2.26 4.30
CA LEU A 363 -10.41 -2.15 3.89
C LEU A 363 -11.10 -3.49 4.16
N LEU A 364 -11.98 -3.54 5.16
CA LEU A 364 -12.75 -4.72 5.55
C LEU A 364 -14.19 -4.56 5.09
N ILE A 365 -14.71 -5.55 4.38
CA ILE A 365 -16.08 -5.56 3.85
C ILE A 365 -16.88 -6.70 4.47
N ASP A 366 -18.00 -6.36 5.09
CA ASP A 366 -19.03 -7.27 5.60
C ASP A 366 -18.50 -8.39 6.51
N GLU A 367 -17.29 -8.26 7.06
CA GLU A 367 -16.62 -9.31 7.83
C GLU A 367 -16.36 -10.60 6.99
N GLU A 368 -16.25 -10.44 5.67
CA GLU A 368 -16.06 -11.55 4.73
C GLU A 368 -14.74 -11.43 3.95
N VAL A 369 -14.34 -10.20 3.58
CA VAL A 369 -13.12 -9.93 2.82
C VAL A 369 -12.35 -8.80 3.44
N ILE A 370 -11.04 -8.97 3.55
CA ILE A 370 -10.09 -7.93 3.95
C ILE A 370 -9.12 -7.64 2.80
N SER A 371 -8.95 -6.36 2.47
CA SER A 371 -7.83 -5.87 1.66
C SER A 371 -6.82 -5.20 2.59
N VAL A 372 -5.59 -5.70 2.61
CA VAL A 372 -4.48 -5.19 3.44
C VAL A 372 -3.24 -5.01 2.58
N GLY A 373 -2.48 -3.92 2.79
CA GLY A 373 -1.28 -3.68 1.98
C GLY A 373 -0.62 -2.34 2.24
N THR A 374 -0.06 -1.79 1.16
CA THR A 374 0.77 -0.59 1.23
C THR A 374 0.04 0.68 0.80
N CYS A 375 -1.07 0.54 0.05
CA CYS A 375 -1.75 1.63 -0.63
C CYS A 375 -2.59 2.47 0.34
N ASN A 376 -2.27 3.75 0.49
CA ASN A 376 -3.11 4.71 1.17
C ASN A 376 -4.35 5.05 0.31
N LEU A 377 -5.36 5.66 0.93
CA LEU A 377 -6.52 6.21 0.22
C LEU A 377 -6.24 7.64 -0.23
N ASP A 378 -5.20 7.82 -1.03
CA ASP A 378 -4.81 9.11 -1.59
C ASP A 378 -4.49 9.01 -3.09
N TYR A 379 -4.50 10.17 -3.75
CA TYR A 379 -4.29 10.27 -5.19
C TYR A 379 -2.90 9.75 -5.61
N ARG A 380 -1.87 10.03 -4.79
CA ARG A 380 -0.51 9.61 -5.07
C ARG A 380 -0.36 8.09 -5.05
N SER A 381 -0.95 7.42 -4.05
CA SER A 381 -0.93 5.96 -3.95
C SER A 381 -1.70 5.30 -5.09
N PHE A 382 -2.78 5.92 -5.56
CA PHE A 382 -3.58 5.34 -6.65
C PHE A 382 -2.94 5.46 -8.03
N TYR A 383 -2.20 6.55 -8.29
CA TYR A 383 -1.81 6.90 -9.65
C TYR A 383 -0.30 7.03 -9.90
N LEU A 384 0.50 7.20 -8.85
CA LEU A 384 1.92 7.56 -8.97
C LEU A 384 2.86 6.54 -8.35
N ASN A 385 2.51 5.95 -7.23
CA ASN A 385 3.35 5.00 -6.53
C ASN A 385 3.18 3.58 -7.08
N PHE A 386 4.24 2.78 -6.95
CA PHE A 386 4.13 1.34 -7.00
C PHE A 386 3.64 0.86 -5.63
N GLU A 387 2.50 0.20 -5.63
CA GLU A 387 1.81 -0.27 -4.44
C GLU A 387 1.43 -1.74 -4.60
N VAL A 388 1.21 -2.41 -3.47
CA VAL A 388 0.72 -3.78 -3.42
C VAL A 388 -0.28 -3.95 -2.29
N ASN A 389 -1.41 -4.61 -2.59
CA ASN A 389 -2.42 -5.00 -1.61
C ASN A 389 -2.74 -6.49 -1.77
N LEU A 390 -3.14 -7.13 -0.70
CA LEU A 390 -3.61 -8.51 -0.68
C LEU A 390 -5.09 -8.53 -0.31
N ASN A 391 -5.93 -9.07 -1.17
CA ASN A 391 -7.30 -9.44 -0.82
C ASN A 391 -7.32 -10.85 -0.25
N VAL A 392 -7.94 -11.01 0.91
CA VAL A 392 -8.14 -12.28 1.59
C VAL A 392 -9.63 -12.55 1.73
N TYR A 393 -10.10 -13.61 1.10
CA TYR A 393 -11.51 -14.02 1.06
C TYR A 393 -11.74 -15.10 2.11
N ASN A 394 -11.79 -14.70 3.39
CA ASN A 394 -11.99 -15.63 4.51
C ASN A 394 -12.59 -14.91 5.72
N LYS A 395 -13.69 -15.45 6.26
CA LYS A 395 -14.44 -14.84 7.37
C LYS A 395 -13.68 -14.84 8.69
N GLU A 396 -12.90 -15.87 8.98
CA GLU A 396 -12.14 -15.95 10.23
C GLU A 396 -11.03 -14.90 10.26
N VAL A 397 -10.30 -14.76 9.15
CA VAL A 397 -9.29 -13.72 8.98
C VAL A 397 -9.96 -12.34 9.04
N ALA A 398 -11.04 -12.13 8.32
CA ALA A 398 -11.79 -10.88 8.33
C ALA A 398 -12.28 -10.51 9.74
N ASN A 399 -12.71 -11.49 10.53
CA ASN A 399 -13.11 -11.30 11.93
C ASN A 399 -11.93 -10.90 12.83
N ALA A 400 -10.74 -11.44 12.63
CA ALA A 400 -9.55 -11.01 13.38
C ALA A 400 -9.25 -9.51 13.15
N PHE A 401 -9.37 -9.03 11.90
CA PHE A 401 -9.24 -7.61 11.58
C PHE A 401 -10.37 -6.76 12.18
N LYS A 402 -11.61 -7.26 12.20
CA LYS A 402 -12.74 -6.61 12.86
C LYS A 402 -12.47 -6.43 14.35
N VAL A 403 -12.08 -7.50 15.04
CA VAL A 403 -11.76 -7.47 16.47
C VAL A 403 -10.68 -6.42 16.75
N GLN A 404 -9.63 -6.38 15.95
CA GLN A 404 -8.59 -5.37 16.10
C GLN A 404 -9.11 -3.96 15.81
N TYR A 405 -9.95 -3.78 14.80
CA TYR A 405 -10.57 -2.48 14.49
C TYR A 405 -11.37 -1.94 15.68
N TYR A 406 -12.13 -2.79 16.38
CA TYR A 406 -12.87 -2.37 17.57
C TYR A 406 -11.95 -2.08 18.77
N LYS A 407 -10.83 -2.78 18.93
CA LYS A 407 -9.80 -2.40 19.91
C LYS A 407 -9.24 -1.01 19.62
N ASP A 408 -8.99 -0.70 18.35
CA ASP A 408 -8.52 0.61 17.93
C ASP A 408 -9.61 1.70 18.13
N ILE A 409 -10.90 1.37 17.92
CA ILE A 409 -12.03 2.28 18.24
C ILE A 409 -12.05 2.63 19.73
N ALA A 410 -11.83 1.68 20.62
CA ALA A 410 -11.89 1.89 22.07
C ALA A 410 -10.88 2.96 22.57
N ILE A 411 -9.82 3.20 21.82
CA ILE A 411 -8.79 4.22 22.09
C ILE A 411 -8.81 5.36 21.07
N SER A 412 -9.94 5.56 20.42
CA SER A 412 -10.15 6.59 19.40
C SER A 412 -11.28 7.53 19.80
N LYS A 413 -11.20 8.78 19.35
CA LYS A 413 -12.28 9.73 19.48
C LYS A 413 -13.22 9.64 18.30
N LYS A 414 -14.50 9.33 18.54
CA LYS A 414 -15.54 9.43 17.52
C LYS A 414 -15.82 10.91 17.21
N LEU A 415 -15.79 11.25 15.93
CA LEU A 415 -16.13 12.60 15.47
C LEU A 415 -17.65 12.72 15.26
N THR A 416 -18.18 13.90 15.57
CA THR A 416 -19.57 14.26 15.30
C THR A 416 -19.65 15.36 14.25
N PHE A 417 -20.77 15.43 13.52
CA PHE A 417 -21.00 16.54 12.59
C PHE A 417 -20.99 17.89 13.31
N ASN A 418 -21.51 17.96 14.55
CA ASN A 418 -21.51 19.18 15.35
C ASN A 418 -20.11 19.72 15.64
N ASP A 419 -19.11 18.83 15.87
CA ASP A 419 -17.71 19.23 16.05
C ASP A 419 -17.17 19.91 14.79
N PHE A 420 -17.62 19.44 13.61
CA PHE A 420 -17.23 19.99 12.31
C PHE A 420 -18.01 21.26 11.94
N ALA A 421 -19.28 21.35 12.30
CA ALA A 421 -20.11 22.52 12.01
C ALA A 421 -19.62 23.79 12.73
N LYS A 422 -19.09 23.64 13.95
CA LYS A 422 -18.54 24.73 14.80
C LYS A 422 -17.18 25.28 14.32
N ARG A 423 -16.55 24.69 13.27
CA ARG A 423 -15.27 25.20 12.76
C ARG A 423 -15.43 26.62 12.19
N SER A 424 -14.42 27.46 12.44
CA SER A 424 -14.39 28.82 11.93
C SER A 424 -14.40 28.87 10.40
N ILE A 425 -14.88 29.96 9.84
CA ILE A 425 -14.85 30.18 8.38
C ILE A 425 -13.43 30.14 7.83
N PHE A 426 -12.45 30.66 8.58
CA PHE A 426 -11.03 30.60 8.20
C PHE A 426 -10.51 29.17 8.11
N THR A 427 -10.93 28.28 9.02
CA THR A 427 -10.59 26.85 8.96
C THR A 427 -11.16 26.19 7.70
N LYS A 428 -12.44 26.47 7.38
CA LYS A 428 -13.10 25.94 6.16
C LYS A 428 -12.44 26.45 4.87
N ILE A 429 -12.06 27.73 4.82
CA ILE A 429 -11.31 28.29 3.68
C ILE A 429 -9.96 27.61 3.55
N LYS A 430 -9.22 27.44 4.64
CA LYS A 430 -7.93 26.75 4.66
C LYS A 430 -8.04 25.32 4.14
N GLU A 431 -9.01 24.54 4.61
CA GLU A 431 -9.28 23.18 4.13
C GLU A 431 -9.60 23.15 2.64
N SER A 432 -10.41 24.08 2.14
CA SER A 432 -10.75 24.21 0.72
C SER A 432 -9.57 24.59 -0.14
N VAL A 433 -8.67 25.45 0.35
CA VAL A 433 -7.43 25.80 -0.36
C VAL A 433 -6.49 24.60 -0.42
N PHE A 434 -6.27 23.91 0.72
CA PHE A 434 -5.39 22.73 0.74
C PHE A 434 -5.95 21.58 -0.09
N ARG A 435 -7.28 21.44 -0.23
CA ARG A 435 -7.90 20.47 -1.14
C ARG A 435 -7.40 20.60 -2.58
N LEU A 436 -7.07 21.81 -3.04
CA LEU A 436 -6.54 22.02 -4.38
C LEU A 436 -5.23 21.24 -4.60
N LEU A 437 -4.50 20.91 -3.52
CA LEU A 437 -3.28 20.13 -3.57
C LEU A 437 -3.53 18.61 -3.63
N SER A 438 -4.78 18.14 -3.46
CA SER A 438 -5.11 16.70 -3.46
C SER A 438 -4.50 15.91 -4.63
N PRO A 439 -4.44 16.43 -5.88
CA PRO A 439 -3.87 15.68 -7.01
C PRO A 439 -2.35 15.46 -6.97
N VAL A 440 -1.64 16.11 -6.06
CA VAL A 440 -0.18 16.00 -5.91
C VAL A 440 0.24 15.36 -4.59
N LEU A 441 -0.74 15.05 -3.74
CA LEU A 441 -0.61 14.38 -2.44
C LEU A 441 -0.72 12.87 -2.52
#